data_82fdbea3a9cd2ff63a76e58aa5268314
#
_entry.id   82fdbea3a9cd2ff63a76e58aa5268314
#
_cell.length_a   1.000
_cell.length_b   1.000
_cell.length_c   1.000
_cell.angle_alpha   90.00
_cell.angle_beta   90.00
_cell.angle_gamma   90.00
#
_symmetry.space_group_name_H-M   'P 1'
#
loop_
_entity.id
_entity.type
_entity.pdbx_description
1 polymer ?
#
loop_
_entity_poly.entity_id
_entity_poly.type
_entity_poly.pdbx_seq_one_letter_code
_entity_poly.pdbx_strand_id
1 'polypeptide(L)'
;MKHIPNIITCIRILLIPVFCYYLWNDCAIAAGIVFIAASLSDILDGYLSRKLNAVSNFGKLADPFADKVMQISAIILLVLLGRMSAWIMIVMFIKDFILIAGGLLIKFIYKITVTSRWFGKISAFYLNAVLAAGILFSLNKNIIDILMIIAVVMQIITLIGYTTLSLK
;
A
#
# COMPACT_ATOMS: atom_id res chain seq x y z
N MET A 1 -4.47 -8.23 -26.06
CA MET A 1 -5.06 -7.80 -24.78
C MET A 1 -4.29 -8.26 -23.55
N LYS A 2 -3.30 -9.16 -23.65
CA LYS A 2 -2.51 -9.67 -22.49
C LYS A 2 -1.56 -8.64 -21.82
N HIS A 3 -1.31 -7.50 -22.45
CA HIS A 3 -0.35 -6.50 -21.98
C HIS A 3 -1.00 -5.30 -21.22
N ILE A 4 -2.34 -5.19 -21.23
CA ILE A 4 -3.04 -4.06 -20.61
C ILE A 4 -2.74 -3.91 -19.11
N PRO A 5 -2.79 -4.98 -18.29
CA PRO A 5 -2.44 -4.84 -16.86
C PRO A 5 -1.01 -4.35 -16.64
N ASN A 6 -0.05 -4.88 -17.40
CA ASN A 6 1.35 -4.48 -17.28
C ASN A 6 1.58 -3.00 -17.61
N ILE A 7 0.82 -2.46 -18.57
CA ILE A 7 0.89 -1.03 -18.93
C ILE A 7 0.39 -0.17 -17.79
N ILE A 8 -0.71 -0.56 -17.13
CA ILE A 8 -1.27 0.18 -15.99
C ILE A 8 -0.27 0.20 -14.82
N THR A 9 0.40 -0.92 -14.54
CA THR A 9 1.44 -0.99 -13.52
C THR A 9 2.64 -0.09 -13.86
N CYS A 10 3.08 -0.07 -15.13
CA CYS A 10 4.15 0.83 -15.58
C CYS A 10 3.75 2.30 -15.43
N ILE A 11 2.53 2.67 -15.79
CA ILE A 11 2.00 4.02 -15.61
C ILE A 11 2.01 4.39 -14.12
N ARG A 12 1.61 3.48 -13.22
CA ARG A 12 1.64 3.71 -11.77
C ARG A 12 3.06 3.98 -11.27
N ILE A 13 4.05 3.22 -11.74
CA ILE A 13 5.46 3.47 -11.38
C ILE A 13 5.92 4.85 -11.85
N LEU A 14 5.51 5.28 -13.04
CA LEU A 14 5.81 6.63 -13.57
C LEU A 14 5.07 7.74 -12.81
N LEU A 15 3.92 7.45 -12.21
CA LEU A 15 3.18 8.42 -11.38
C LEU A 15 3.85 8.66 -10.02
N ILE A 16 4.71 7.75 -9.52
CA ILE A 16 5.39 7.93 -8.23
C ILE A 16 6.26 9.20 -8.21
N PRO A 17 7.20 9.43 -9.15
CA PRO A 17 7.98 10.65 -9.14
C PRO A 17 7.13 11.91 -9.35
N VAL A 18 6.05 11.83 -10.13
CA VAL A 18 5.10 12.94 -10.32
C VAL A 18 4.39 13.27 -9.02
N PHE A 19 3.93 12.25 -8.29
CA PHE A 19 3.35 12.39 -6.96
C PHE A 19 4.33 13.04 -5.97
N CYS A 20 5.56 12.52 -5.93
CA CYS A 20 6.61 13.05 -5.06
C CYS A 20 6.90 14.53 -5.36
N TYR A 21 6.98 14.90 -6.62
CA TYR A 21 7.19 16.27 -7.06
C TYR A 21 6.07 17.21 -6.56
N TYR A 22 4.80 16.85 -6.77
CA TYR A 22 3.68 17.67 -6.33
C TYR A 22 3.60 17.78 -4.82
N LEU A 23 3.82 16.68 -4.09
CA LEU A 23 3.72 16.69 -2.63
C LEU A 23 4.88 17.49 -2.01
N TRP A 24 6.09 17.38 -2.57
CA TRP A 24 7.26 18.15 -2.12
C TRP A 24 7.07 19.65 -2.30
N ASN A 25 6.43 20.08 -3.39
CA ASN A 25 6.12 21.49 -3.68
C ASN A 25 4.83 21.97 -3.00
N ASP A 26 4.33 21.27 -2.01
CA ASP A 26 3.12 21.60 -1.24
C ASP A 26 1.82 21.72 -2.07
N CYS A 27 1.82 21.15 -3.29
CA CYS A 27 0.65 21.07 -4.16
C CYS A 27 -0.26 19.90 -3.72
N ALA A 28 -0.84 19.99 -2.53
CA ALA A 28 -1.59 18.91 -1.86
C ALA A 28 -2.72 18.32 -2.72
N ILE A 29 -3.47 19.17 -3.42
CA ILE A 29 -4.60 18.73 -4.28
C ILE A 29 -4.07 17.90 -5.46
N ALA A 30 -3.05 18.38 -6.17
CA ALA A 30 -2.47 17.65 -7.30
C ALA A 30 -1.84 16.32 -6.85
N ALA A 31 -1.08 16.33 -5.75
CA ALA A 31 -0.51 15.14 -5.15
C ALA A 31 -1.60 14.13 -4.75
N GLY A 32 -2.67 14.59 -4.11
CA GLY A 32 -3.80 13.76 -3.71
C GLY A 32 -4.54 13.13 -4.90
N ILE A 33 -4.76 13.89 -5.97
CA ILE A 33 -5.37 13.36 -7.20
C ILE A 33 -4.50 12.27 -7.80
N VAL A 34 -3.18 12.49 -7.91
CA VAL A 34 -2.23 11.48 -8.44
C VAL A 34 -2.21 10.24 -7.55
N PHE A 35 -2.18 10.40 -6.23
CA PHE A 35 -2.18 9.29 -5.28
C PHE A 35 -3.47 8.45 -5.37
N ILE A 36 -4.64 9.11 -5.43
CA ILE A 36 -5.94 8.44 -5.56
C ILE A 36 -6.06 7.74 -6.92
N ALA A 37 -5.64 8.41 -8.01
CA ALA A 37 -5.66 7.82 -9.35
C ALA A 37 -4.78 6.57 -9.42
N ALA A 38 -3.59 6.59 -8.83
CA ALA A 38 -2.71 5.43 -8.75
C ALA A 38 -3.32 4.30 -7.92
N SER A 39 -3.93 4.61 -6.77
CA SER A 39 -4.60 3.61 -5.91
C SER A 39 -5.85 2.99 -6.57
N LEU A 40 -6.64 3.78 -7.29
CA LEU A 40 -7.78 3.27 -8.06
C LEU A 40 -7.35 2.43 -9.25
N SER A 41 -6.26 2.80 -9.92
CA SER A 41 -5.68 2.02 -11.02
C SER A 41 -5.31 0.61 -10.60
N ASP A 42 -4.84 0.40 -9.35
CA ASP A 42 -4.55 -0.91 -8.78
C ASP A 42 -5.80 -1.80 -8.66
N ILE A 43 -6.91 -1.22 -8.22
CA ILE A 43 -8.18 -1.93 -8.10
C ILE A 43 -8.71 -2.33 -9.49
N LEU A 44 -8.62 -1.41 -10.45
CA LEU A 44 -9.09 -1.63 -11.83
C LEU A 44 -8.26 -2.70 -12.54
N ASP A 45 -6.95 -2.65 -12.42
CA ASP A 45 -6.04 -3.59 -13.06
C ASP A 45 -6.17 -5.01 -12.44
N GLY A 46 -6.29 -5.12 -11.13
CA GLY A 46 -6.62 -6.37 -10.47
C GLY A 46 -7.99 -6.96 -10.87
N TYR A 47 -8.97 -6.14 -11.21
CA TYR A 47 -10.26 -6.58 -11.75
C TYR A 47 -10.14 -7.03 -13.22
N LEU A 48 -9.48 -6.20 -14.06
CA LEU A 48 -9.30 -6.49 -15.48
C LEU A 48 -8.45 -7.74 -15.71
N SER A 49 -7.36 -7.92 -14.97
CA SER A 49 -6.47 -9.07 -15.10
C SER A 49 -7.20 -10.39 -14.83
N ARG A 50 -8.09 -10.40 -13.82
CA ARG A 50 -8.94 -11.56 -13.50
C ARG A 50 -9.98 -11.81 -14.58
N LYS A 51 -10.67 -10.76 -15.07
CA LYS A 51 -11.73 -10.87 -16.08
C LYS A 51 -11.20 -11.30 -17.44
N LEU A 52 -9.97 -10.89 -17.80
CA LEU A 52 -9.34 -11.18 -19.08
C LEU A 52 -8.48 -12.45 -19.07
N ASN A 53 -8.38 -13.16 -17.94
CA ASN A 53 -7.44 -14.28 -17.76
C ASN A 53 -6.00 -13.92 -18.22
N ALA A 54 -5.61 -12.65 -18.10
CA ALA A 54 -4.38 -12.07 -18.61
C ALA A 54 -3.35 -11.81 -17.49
N VAL A 55 -3.31 -12.70 -16.51
CA VAL A 55 -2.40 -12.56 -15.36
C VAL A 55 -0.99 -12.91 -15.80
N SER A 56 -0.12 -11.91 -15.96
CA SER A 56 1.29 -12.11 -16.27
C SER A 56 2.10 -12.36 -14.99
N ASN A 57 3.21 -13.14 -15.11
CA ASN A 57 4.13 -13.33 -13.97
C ASN A 57 4.80 -12.02 -13.56
N PHE A 58 5.02 -11.10 -14.49
CA PHE A 58 5.55 -9.78 -14.23
C PHE A 58 4.56 -8.93 -13.42
N GLY A 59 3.28 -8.86 -13.83
CA GLY A 59 2.24 -8.11 -13.12
C GLY A 59 2.06 -8.58 -11.68
N LYS A 60 2.06 -9.89 -11.44
CA LYS A 60 1.95 -10.46 -10.07
C LYS A 60 2.97 -9.95 -9.09
N LEU A 61 4.18 -9.58 -9.56
CA LEU A 61 5.26 -9.05 -8.74
C LEU A 61 5.30 -7.52 -8.77
N ALA A 62 5.07 -6.93 -9.94
CA ALA A 62 5.17 -5.49 -10.14
C ALA A 62 4.04 -4.72 -9.45
N ASP A 63 2.81 -5.26 -9.41
CA ASP A 63 1.66 -4.61 -8.79
C ASP A 63 1.84 -4.38 -7.29
N PRO A 64 2.13 -5.42 -6.46
CA PRO A 64 2.37 -5.22 -5.03
C PRO A 64 3.61 -4.34 -4.76
N PHE A 65 4.60 -4.39 -5.66
CA PHE A 65 5.79 -3.56 -5.54
C PHE A 65 5.48 -2.09 -5.78
N ALA A 66 4.76 -1.76 -6.86
CA ALA A 66 4.39 -0.39 -7.19
C ALA A 66 3.51 0.25 -6.09
N ASP A 67 2.52 -0.51 -5.56
CA ASP A 67 1.68 -0.07 -4.45
C ASP A 67 2.51 0.23 -3.20
N LYS A 68 3.43 -0.67 -2.84
CA LYS A 68 4.33 -0.45 -1.69
C LYS A 68 5.25 0.75 -1.86
N VAL A 69 5.84 0.94 -3.03
CA VAL A 69 6.71 2.10 -3.30
C VAL A 69 5.93 3.39 -3.19
N MET A 70 4.69 3.44 -3.70
CA MET A 70 3.81 4.60 -3.59
C MET A 70 3.48 4.93 -2.12
N GLN A 71 3.08 3.92 -1.33
CA GLN A 71 2.79 4.08 0.10
C GLN A 71 4.02 4.56 0.89
N ILE A 72 5.17 3.93 0.65
CA ILE A 72 6.45 4.30 1.29
C ILE A 72 6.82 5.74 0.97
N SER A 73 6.71 6.14 -0.30
CA SER A 73 7.00 7.51 -0.74
C SER A 73 6.07 8.53 -0.06
N ALA A 74 4.78 8.21 0.06
CA ALA A 74 3.82 9.06 0.76
C ALA A 74 4.16 9.22 2.25
N ILE A 75 4.49 8.13 2.94
CA ILE A 75 4.86 8.12 4.35
C ILE A 75 6.14 8.94 4.58
N ILE A 76 7.19 8.71 3.78
CA ILE A 76 8.45 9.45 3.89
C ILE A 76 8.22 10.94 3.70
N LEU A 77 7.50 11.34 2.66
CA LEU A 77 7.24 12.75 2.38
C LEU A 77 6.39 13.41 3.45
N LEU A 78 5.36 12.75 3.99
CA LEU A 78 4.56 13.29 5.10
C LEU A 78 5.41 13.51 6.35
N VAL A 79 6.40 12.64 6.61
CA VAL A 79 7.35 12.82 7.73
C VAL A 79 8.30 13.98 7.45
N LEU A 80 8.89 14.06 6.26
CA LEU A 80 9.82 15.12 5.88
C LEU A 80 9.16 16.51 5.89
N LEU A 81 7.87 16.58 5.51
CA LEU A 81 7.06 17.80 5.59
C LEU A 81 6.55 18.11 7.01
N GLY A 82 6.92 17.32 8.01
CA GLY A 82 6.51 17.52 9.41
C GLY A 82 5.03 17.21 9.70
N ARG A 83 4.30 16.64 8.73
CA ARG A 83 2.87 16.32 8.83
C ARG A 83 2.59 15.00 9.54
N MET A 84 3.60 14.15 9.73
CA MET A 84 3.52 12.86 10.44
C MET A 84 4.76 12.63 11.29
N SER A 85 4.63 11.88 12.38
CA SER A 85 5.74 11.55 13.27
C SER A 85 6.66 10.47 12.69
N ALA A 86 7.98 10.67 12.75
CA ALA A 86 8.98 9.74 12.23
C ALA A 86 8.91 8.32 12.87
N TRP A 87 8.52 8.23 14.15
CA TRP A 87 8.40 6.93 14.82
C TRP A 87 7.32 6.05 14.19
N ILE A 88 6.23 6.63 13.65
CA ILE A 88 5.18 5.88 12.93
C ILE A 88 5.75 5.27 11.66
N MET A 89 6.55 6.03 10.92
CA MET A 89 7.26 5.52 9.74
C MET A 89 8.11 4.30 10.10
N ILE A 90 8.88 4.37 11.20
CA ILE A 90 9.72 3.26 11.67
C ILE A 90 8.87 2.03 12.00
N VAL A 91 7.77 2.21 12.73
CA VAL A 91 6.84 1.11 13.08
C VAL A 91 6.25 0.47 11.82
N MET A 92 5.87 1.27 10.82
CA MET A 92 5.35 0.77 9.56
C MET A 92 6.38 -0.06 8.79
N PHE A 93 7.64 0.39 8.72
CA PHE A 93 8.71 -0.37 8.07
C PHE A 93 9.02 -1.67 8.80
N ILE A 94 9.13 -1.65 10.12
CA ILE A 94 9.38 -2.86 10.93
C ILE A 94 8.24 -3.86 10.71
N LYS A 95 7.00 -3.42 10.78
CA LYS A 95 5.81 -4.26 10.53
C LYS A 95 5.85 -4.89 9.13
N ASP A 96 6.13 -4.09 8.08
CA ASP A 96 6.18 -4.59 6.70
C ASP A 96 7.31 -5.60 6.52
N PHE A 97 8.47 -5.36 7.14
CA PHE A 97 9.58 -6.30 7.13
C PHE A 97 9.21 -7.63 7.80
N ILE A 98 8.58 -7.59 8.98
CA ILE A 98 8.12 -8.79 9.68
C ILE A 98 7.09 -9.56 8.84
N LEU A 99 6.17 -8.85 8.18
CA LEU A 99 5.14 -9.46 7.34
C LEU A 99 5.75 -10.17 6.13
N ILE A 100 6.71 -9.54 5.46
CA ILE A 100 7.41 -10.13 4.31
C ILE A 100 8.26 -11.32 4.76
N ALA A 101 9.07 -11.15 5.79
CA ALA A 101 9.94 -12.22 6.31
C ALA A 101 9.11 -13.40 6.83
N GLY A 102 8.05 -13.15 7.60
CA GLY A 102 7.13 -14.17 8.10
C GLY A 102 6.40 -14.91 6.98
N GLY A 103 5.92 -14.19 5.97
CA GLY A 103 5.26 -14.79 4.81
C GLY A 103 6.21 -15.68 4.00
N LEU A 104 7.47 -15.27 3.82
CA LEU A 104 8.49 -16.08 3.16
C LEU A 104 8.83 -17.34 3.98
N LEU A 105 9.01 -17.21 5.29
CA LEU A 105 9.28 -18.36 6.17
C LEU A 105 8.14 -19.37 6.13
N ILE A 106 6.89 -18.93 6.24
CA ILE A 106 5.73 -19.82 6.16
C ILE A 106 5.69 -20.55 4.81
N LYS A 107 5.92 -19.83 3.71
CA LYS A 107 5.95 -20.42 2.37
C LYS A 107 7.07 -21.45 2.21
N PHE A 108 8.27 -21.20 2.77
CA PHE A 108 9.41 -22.13 2.68
C PHE A 108 9.22 -23.36 3.56
N ILE A 109 8.74 -23.20 4.80
CA ILE A 109 8.62 -24.29 5.78
C ILE A 109 7.38 -25.14 5.51
N TYR A 110 6.22 -24.50 5.34
CA TYR A 110 4.92 -25.18 5.27
C TYR A 110 4.40 -25.38 3.85
N LYS A 111 5.07 -24.82 2.82
CA LYS A 111 4.62 -24.85 1.41
C LYS A 111 3.18 -24.37 1.19
N ILE A 112 2.64 -23.59 2.13
CA ILE A 112 1.28 -23.06 2.10
C ILE A 112 1.33 -21.63 1.57
N THR A 113 0.47 -21.29 0.60
CA THR A 113 0.26 -19.92 0.16
C THR A 113 -0.83 -19.27 0.98
N VAL A 114 -0.48 -18.24 1.74
CA VAL A 114 -1.43 -17.48 2.55
C VAL A 114 -2.32 -16.67 1.61
N THR A 115 -3.62 -16.99 1.58
CA THR A 115 -4.59 -16.25 0.76
C THR A 115 -5.11 -15.04 1.52
N SER A 116 -5.11 -13.87 0.87
CA SER A 116 -5.63 -12.65 1.47
C SER A 116 -7.14 -12.74 1.72
N ARG A 117 -7.57 -12.55 2.98
CA ARG A 117 -8.99 -12.50 3.36
C ARG A 117 -9.51 -11.07 3.32
N TRP A 118 -10.82 -10.90 3.44
CA TRP A 118 -11.51 -9.60 3.42
C TRP A 118 -10.93 -8.58 4.40
N PHE A 119 -10.54 -9.02 5.60
CA PHE A 119 -9.92 -8.15 6.62
C PHE A 119 -8.61 -7.49 6.15
N GLY A 120 -7.77 -8.23 5.40
CA GLY A 120 -6.55 -7.66 4.83
C GLY A 120 -6.83 -6.58 3.78
N LYS A 121 -7.90 -6.74 2.99
CA LYS A 121 -8.32 -5.73 2.01
C LYS A 121 -8.85 -4.47 2.67
N ILE A 122 -9.64 -4.62 3.74
CA ILE A 122 -10.18 -3.49 4.51
C ILE A 122 -9.06 -2.70 5.17
N SER A 123 -8.08 -3.37 5.79
CA SER A 123 -6.94 -2.69 6.43
C SER A 123 -6.03 -1.97 5.44
N ALA A 124 -5.81 -2.54 4.24
CA ALA A 124 -5.07 -1.89 3.17
C ALA A 124 -5.83 -0.66 2.61
N PHE A 125 -7.14 -0.80 2.39
CA PHE A 125 -7.98 0.31 1.95
C PHE A 125 -7.99 1.45 2.97
N TYR A 126 -8.12 1.13 4.27
CA TYR A 126 -8.08 2.11 5.34
C TYR A 126 -6.75 2.87 5.37
N LEU A 127 -5.60 2.17 5.25
CA LEU A 127 -4.30 2.81 5.18
C LEU A 127 -4.21 3.80 4.01
N ASN A 128 -4.62 3.40 2.81
CA ASN A 128 -4.60 4.27 1.64
C ASN A 128 -5.54 5.47 1.81
N ALA A 129 -6.70 5.29 2.44
CA ALA A 129 -7.63 6.37 2.75
C ALA A 129 -7.04 7.38 3.74
N VAL A 130 -6.35 6.91 4.78
CA VAL A 130 -5.66 7.78 5.76
C VAL A 130 -4.54 8.57 5.10
N LEU A 131 -3.72 7.93 4.26
CA LEU A 131 -2.66 8.60 3.51
C LEU A 131 -3.24 9.67 2.57
N ALA A 132 -4.28 9.33 1.81
CA ALA A 132 -4.96 10.28 0.93
C ALA A 132 -5.54 11.47 1.71
N ALA A 133 -6.17 11.23 2.86
CA ALA A 133 -6.68 12.29 3.73
C ALA A 133 -5.56 13.18 4.28
N GLY A 134 -4.44 12.59 4.72
CA GLY A 134 -3.28 13.33 5.20
C GLY A 134 -2.63 14.22 4.13
N ILE A 135 -2.65 13.75 2.87
CA ILE A 135 -2.12 14.50 1.72
C ILE A 135 -3.07 15.66 1.38
N LEU A 136 -4.38 15.37 1.19
CA LEU A 136 -5.37 16.33 0.66
C LEU A 136 -5.73 17.42 1.66
N PHE A 137 -5.98 17.05 2.92
CA PHE A 137 -6.57 17.96 3.91
C PHE A 137 -5.53 18.61 4.82
N SER A 138 -4.23 18.34 4.61
CA SER A 138 -3.12 18.85 5.46
C SER A 138 -3.47 18.74 6.96
N LEU A 139 -4.00 17.58 7.35
CA LEU A 139 -4.50 17.32 8.69
C LEU A 139 -3.42 17.61 9.75
N ASN A 140 -3.86 17.97 10.94
CA ASN A 140 -2.97 18.14 12.07
C ASN A 140 -2.18 16.84 12.32
N LYS A 141 -0.88 16.96 12.58
CA LYS A 141 0.05 15.85 12.82
C LYS A 141 -0.50 14.83 13.82
N ASN A 142 -1.09 15.27 14.93
CA ASN A 142 -1.64 14.38 15.94
C ASN A 142 -2.81 13.54 15.41
N ILE A 143 -3.64 14.11 14.53
CA ILE A 143 -4.78 13.40 13.93
C ILE A 143 -4.26 12.33 12.97
N ILE A 144 -3.29 12.66 12.11
CA ILE A 144 -2.68 11.70 11.19
C ILE A 144 -2.03 10.56 11.98
N ASP A 145 -1.28 10.90 13.04
CA ASP A 145 -0.60 9.93 13.88
C ASP A 145 -1.60 8.93 14.50
N ILE A 146 -2.73 9.40 15.03
CA ILE A 146 -3.78 8.54 15.59
C ILE A 146 -4.38 7.63 14.50
N LEU A 147 -4.73 8.18 13.35
CA LEU A 147 -5.30 7.41 12.25
C LEU A 147 -4.33 6.35 11.72
N MET A 148 -3.03 6.66 11.66
CA MET A 148 -1.97 5.74 11.25
C MET A 148 -1.76 4.63 12.29
N ILE A 149 -1.84 4.93 13.60
CA ILE A 149 -1.80 3.90 14.65
C ILE A 149 -2.95 2.91 14.47
N ILE A 150 -4.16 3.40 14.23
CA ILE A 150 -5.32 2.54 13.95
C ILE A 150 -5.06 1.65 12.72
N ALA A 151 -4.48 2.20 11.64
CA ALA A 151 -4.13 1.43 10.45
C ALA A 151 -3.11 0.33 10.77
N VAL A 152 -2.08 0.62 11.56
CA VAL A 152 -1.07 -0.37 12.01
C VAL A 152 -1.73 -1.48 12.82
N VAL A 153 -2.57 -1.13 13.79
CA VAL A 153 -3.27 -2.10 14.63
C VAL A 153 -4.16 -3.02 13.80
N MET A 154 -4.93 -2.48 12.87
CA MET A 154 -5.77 -3.27 11.95
C MET A 154 -4.92 -4.25 11.12
N GLN A 155 -3.76 -3.83 10.63
CA GLN A 155 -2.87 -4.69 9.85
C GLN A 155 -2.19 -5.77 10.70
N ILE A 156 -1.86 -5.49 11.97
CA ILE A 156 -1.32 -6.48 12.91
C ILE A 156 -2.39 -7.53 13.24
N ILE A 157 -3.63 -7.12 13.50
CA ILE A 157 -4.75 -8.05 13.76
C ILE A 157 -4.95 -8.98 12.56
N THR A 158 -4.89 -8.46 11.34
CA THR A 158 -5.00 -9.29 10.13
C THR A 158 -3.83 -10.26 10.01
N LEU A 159 -2.61 -9.87 10.35
CA LEU A 159 -1.45 -10.76 10.36
C LEU A 159 -1.63 -11.93 11.33
N ILE A 160 -2.04 -11.65 12.58
CA ILE A 160 -2.30 -12.68 13.59
C ILE A 160 -3.42 -13.62 13.12
N GLY A 161 -4.49 -13.09 12.53
CA GLY A 161 -5.58 -13.89 11.96
C GLY A 161 -5.12 -14.82 10.83
N TYR A 162 -4.11 -14.43 10.04
CA TYR A 162 -3.54 -15.30 9.00
C TYR A 162 -2.70 -16.44 9.59
N THR A 163 -1.88 -16.18 10.59
CA THR A 163 -1.02 -17.20 11.20
C THR A 163 -1.83 -18.25 11.97
N THR A 164 -2.84 -17.85 12.71
CA THR A 164 -3.68 -18.78 13.51
C THR A 164 -4.55 -19.71 12.65
N LEU A 165 -4.92 -19.28 11.44
CA LEU A 165 -5.79 -20.05 10.54
C LEU A 165 -5.02 -20.89 9.50
N SER A 166 -3.75 -20.58 9.26
CA SER A 166 -2.87 -21.40 8.40
C SER A 166 -2.25 -22.57 9.13
N LEU A 167 -2.33 -22.59 10.47
CA LEU A 167 -1.81 -23.66 11.33
C LEU A 167 -2.91 -24.67 11.76
N LYS A 168 -4.16 -24.46 11.36
CA LYS A 168 -5.27 -25.43 11.44
C LYS A 168 -5.52 -26.10 10.10
#